data_002b162a34a2e9c1d99dd29d8cf3661e
#
_entry.id   002b162a34a2e9c1d99dd29d8cf3661e
#
_cell.length_a   1.000
_cell.length_b   1.000
_cell.length_c   1.000
_cell.angle_alpha   90.00
_cell.angle_beta   90.00
_cell.angle_gamma   90.00
#
_symmetry.space_group_name_H-M   'P 1'
#
loop_
_entity.id
_entity.type
_entity.pdbx_description
1 polymer ?
#
loop_
_entity_poly.entity_id
_entity_poly.type
_entity_poly.pdbx_seq_one_letter_code
_entity_poly.pdbx_strand_id
1 'polypeptide(L)' 'MTQYKGYYIDHIYFHSKAEIDAHIKQQAVEAYQRLIRYFADHSTMAVSLKCSEAADRLHNIFGFSYEEIEELEIAAYAA' A
#
# COMPACT_ATOMS: atom_id res chain seq x y z
N MET A 1 -5.41 21.35 -30.14
CA MET A 1 -5.66 20.93 -28.77
C MET A 1 -4.77 19.75 -28.39
N THR A 2 -3.99 19.90 -27.37
CA THR A 2 -3.04 18.88 -26.98
C THR A 2 -3.77 17.76 -26.24
N GLN A 3 -3.70 16.57 -26.77
CA GLN A 3 -4.22 15.41 -26.04
C GLN A 3 -3.09 14.83 -25.20
N TYR A 4 -3.31 14.78 -23.93
CA TYR A 4 -2.38 14.14 -23.02
C TYR A 4 -2.58 12.63 -23.07
N LYS A 5 -1.53 11.92 -23.46
CA LYS A 5 -1.50 10.46 -23.37
C LYS A 5 -0.99 10.07 -22.00
N GLY A 6 -1.77 10.38 -20.97
CA GLY A 6 -1.35 10.09 -19.63
C GLY A 6 -2.43 10.43 -18.62
N TYR A 7 -2.09 10.32 -17.36
CA TYR A 7 -3.05 10.43 -16.28
C TYR A 7 -2.47 11.28 -15.15
N TYR A 8 -3.33 12.08 -14.52
CA TYR A 8 -2.99 12.84 -13.32
C TYR A 8 -3.65 12.22 -12.11
N ILE A 9 -2.83 11.80 -11.16
CA ILE A 9 -3.31 11.27 -9.87
C ILE A 9 -2.44 11.93 -8.78
N ASP A 10 -3.06 12.54 -7.79
CA ASP A 10 -2.37 13.21 -6.68
C ASP A 10 -1.34 14.24 -7.14
N HIS A 11 -1.67 14.98 -8.21
CA HIS A 11 -0.80 15.97 -8.84
C HIS A 11 0.45 15.39 -9.50
N ILE A 12 0.49 14.08 -9.71
CA ILE A 12 1.58 13.39 -10.39
C ILE A 12 1.09 12.93 -11.75
N TYR A 13 1.89 13.20 -12.78
CA TYR A 13 1.59 12.77 -14.14
C TYR A 13 2.17 11.39 -14.43
N PHE A 14 1.34 10.51 -14.98
CA PHE A 14 1.75 9.16 -15.36
C PHE A 14 1.61 8.97 -16.86
N HIS A 15 2.60 8.34 -17.46
CA HIS A 15 2.61 8.09 -18.91
C HIS A 15 1.78 6.88 -19.32
N SER A 16 1.58 5.93 -18.41
CA SER A 16 0.86 4.70 -18.73
C SER A 16 0.06 4.20 -17.53
N LYS A 17 -0.89 3.32 -17.82
CA LYS A 17 -1.66 2.67 -16.78
C LYS A 17 -0.79 1.79 -15.88
N ALA A 18 0.28 1.19 -16.43
CA ALA A 18 1.21 0.39 -15.65
C ALA A 18 1.90 1.24 -14.57
N GLU A 19 2.25 2.48 -14.87
CA GLU A 19 2.84 3.40 -13.89
C GLU A 19 1.84 3.76 -12.80
N ILE A 20 0.57 3.97 -13.17
CA ILE A 20 -0.50 4.24 -12.20
C ILE A 20 -0.67 3.06 -11.26
N ASP A 21 -0.75 1.86 -11.81
CA ASP A 21 -0.92 0.64 -11.02
C ASP A 21 0.25 0.44 -10.05
N ALA A 22 1.48 0.69 -10.51
CA ALA A 22 2.67 0.63 -9.66
C ALA A 22 2.63 1.66 -8.54
N HIS A 23 2.17 2.88 -8.83
CA HIS A 23 2.02 3.94 -7.84
C HIS A 23 0.98 3.58 -6.77
N ILE A 24 -0.17 3.10 -7.19
CA ILE A 24 -1.25 2.68 -6.29
C ILE A 24 -0.78 1.52 -5.41
N LYS A 25 -0.07 0.56 -5.99
CA LYS A 25 0.50 -0.57 -5.26
C LYS A 25 1.49 -0.10 -4.20
N GLN A 26 2.37 0.83 -4.56
CA GLN A 26 3.35 1.40 -3.63
C GLN A 26 2.66 2.16 -2.50
N GLN A 27 1.64 2.93 -2.79
CA GLN A 27 0.86 3.63 -1.76
C GLN A 27 0.17 2.67 -0.81
N ALA A 28 -0.33 1.55 -1.33
CA ALA A 28 -0.97 0.52 -0.50
C ALA A 28 0.06 -0.12 0.45
N VAL A 29 1.27 -0.40 -0.04
CA VAL A 29 2.37 -0.92 0.79
C VAL A 29 2.72 0.06 1.90
N GLU A 30 2.89 1.33 1.57
CA GLU A 30 3.23 2.37 2.55
C GLU A 30 2.14 2.55 3.60
N ALA A 31 0.88 2.50 3.17
CA ALA A 31 -0.26 2.60 4.08
C ALA A 31 -0.29 1.42 5.06
N TYR A 32 -0.04 0.21 4.57
CA TYR A 32 0.05 -0.98 5.40
C TYR A 32 1.17 -0.85 6.44
N GLN A 33 2.35 -0.43 6.00
CA GLN A 33 3.50 -0.26 6.90
C GLN A 33 3.27 0.83 7.95
N ARG A 34 2.56 1.89 7.61
CA ARG A 34 2.17 2.93 8.58
C ARG A 34 1.21 2.37 9.63
N LEU A 35 0.26 1.55 9.22
CA LEU A 35 -0.67 0.89 10.13
C LEU A 35 0.06 -0.03 11.11
N ILE A 36 1.05 -0.78 10.61
CA ILE A 36 1.85 -1.67 11.44
C ILE A 36 2.63 -0.88 12.50
N ARG A 37 3.26 0.23 12.11
CA ARG A 37 3.96 1.11 13.06
C ARG A 37 3.01 1.74 14.07
N TYR A 38 1.86 2.15 13.61
CA TYR A 38 0.83 2.71 14.49
C TYR A 38 0.34 1.67 15.49
N PHE A 39 0.15 0.42 15.04
CA PHE A 39 -0.24 -0.68 15.92
C PHE A 39 0.80 -0.97 17.00
N ALA A 40 2.09 -0.81 16.68
CA ALA A 40 3.15 -1.00 17.66
C ALA A 40 3.01 -0.06 18.87
N ASP A 41 2.53 1.17 18.62
CA ASP A 41 2.32 2.18 19.67
C ASP A 41 0.88 2.16 20.23
N HIS A 42 -0.08 1.66 19.46
CA HIS A 42 -1.50 1.68 19.79
C HIS A 42 -2.12 0.30 19.55
N SER A 43 -1.78 -0.65 20.40
CA SER A 43 -2.22 -2.05 20.28
C SER A 43 -3.67 -2.22 20.72
N THR A 44 -4.60 -1.77 19.89
CA THR A 44 -6.03 -1.92 20.10
C THR A 44 -6.62 -2.91 19.11
N MET A 45 -7.78 -3.47 19.44
CA MET A 45 -8.51 -4.37 18.56
C MET A 45 -8.87 -3.69 17.23
N ALA A 46 -9.28 -2.43 17.29
CA ALA A 46 -9.66 -1.66 16.11
C ALA A 46 -8.47 -1.49 15.15
N VAL A 47 -7.28 -1.18 15.66
CA VAL A 47 -6.07 -1.05 14.83
C VAL A 47 -5.64 -2.40 14.28
N SER A 48 -5.72 -3.45 15.09
CA SER A 48 -5.43 -4.83 14.66
C SER A 48 -6.30 -5.23 13.47
N LEU A 49 -7.59 -4.94 13.53
CA LEU A 49 -8.51 -5.22 12.42
C LEU A 49 -8.15 -4.44 11.16
N LYS A 50 -7.76 -3.19 11.30
CA LYS A 50 -7.32 -2.38 10.16
C LYS A 50 -6.06 -2.93 9.51
N CYS A 51 -5.11 -3.42 10.29
CA CYS A 51 -3.91 -4.07 9.78
C CYS A 51 -4.26 -5.33 9.00
N SER A 52 -5.17 -6.15 9.55
CA SER A 52 -5.65 -7.36 8.90
C SER A 52 -6.34 -7.07 7.57
N GLU A 53 -7.22 -6.07 7.55
CA GLU A 53 -7.92 -5.64 6.34
C GLU A 53 -6.94 -5.14 5.28
N ALA A 54 -5.94 -4.37 5.69
CA ALA A 54 -4.90 -3.88 4.77
C ALA A 54 -4.08 -5.03 4.18
N ALA A 55 -3.73 -6.02 5.01
CA ALA A 55 -3.02 -7.22 4.55
C ALA A 55 -3.85 -8.01 3.54
N ASP A 56 -5.13 -8.21 3.83
CA ASP A 56 -6.05 -8.91 2.92
C ASP A 56 -6.18 -8.16 1.60
N ARG A 57 -6.21 -6.84 1.63
CA ARG A 57 -6.26 -6.01 0.43
C ARG A 57 -5.00 -6.18 -0.42
N LEU A 58 -3.83 -6.18 0.19
CA LEU A 58 -2.57 -6.42 -0.51
C LEU A 58 -2.57 -7.79 -1.19
N HIS A 59 -3.08 -8.80 -0.51
CA HIS A 59 -3.16 -10.14 -1.05
C HIS A 59 -4.18 -10.25 -2.18
N ASN A 60 -5.41 -9.79 -1.95
CA ASN A 60 -6.53 -10.00 -2.87
C ASN A 60 -6.54 -9.06 -4.07
N ILE A 61 -6.10 -7.82 -3.90
CA ILE A 61 -6.14 -6.80 -4.96
C ILE A 61 -4.81 -6.72 -5.68
N PHE A 62 -3.70 -6.72 -4.94
CA PHE A 62 -2.37 -6.49 -5.50
C PHE A 62 -1.55 -7.76 -5.71
N GLY A 63 -2.06 -8.91 -5.32
CA GLY A 63 -1.42 -10.20 -5.57
C GLY A 63 -0.21 -10.52 -4.73
N PHE A 64 -0.02 -9.83 -3.59
CA PHE A 64 1.06 -10.17 -2.67
C PHE A 64 0.81 -11.51 -2.01
N SER A 65 1.86 -12.34 -1.90
CA SER A 65 1.78 -13.54 -1.07
C SER A 65 1.80 -13.15 0.42
N TYR A 66 1.33 -14.02 1.28
CA TYR A 66 1.40 -13.76 2.72
C TYR A 66 2.84 -13.67 3.23
N GLU A 67 3.77 -14.37 2.60
CA GLU A 67 5.20 -14.27 2.90
C GLU A 67 5.72 -12.87 2.58
N GLU A 68 5.34 -12.32 1.44
CA GLU A 68 5.72 -10.96 1.05
C GLU A 68 5.14 -9.92 2.01
N ILE A 69 3.89 -10.11 2.43
CA ILE A 69 3.23 -9.23 3.39
C ILE A 69 3.95 -9.29 4.74
N GLU A 70 4.36 -10.47 5.18
CA GLU A 70 5.14 -10.64 6.41
C GLU A 70 6.48 -9.91 6.32
N GLU A 71 7.15 -9.96 5.18
CA GLU A 71 8.38 -9.21 4.95
C GLU A 71 8.17 -7.70 5.04
N LEU A 72 7.05 -7.20 4.51
CA LEU A 72 6.68 -5.79 4.64
C LEU A 72 6.44 -5.39 6.09
N GLU A 73 5.83 -6.26 6.86
CA GLU A 73 5.61 -6.05 8.29
C GLU A 73 6.94 -5.96 9.04
N ILE A 74 7.84 -6.90 8.79
CA ILE A 74 9.16 -6.91 9.41
C ILE A 74 9.94 -5.64 9.04
N ALA A 75 9.89 -5.23 7.78
CA ALA A 75 10.54 -4.01 7.32
C ALA A 75 9.98 -2.76 8.00
N ALA A 76 8.68 -2.75 8.29
CA ALA A 76 8.05 -1.64 8.99
C ALA A 76 8.58 -1.49 10.42
N TYR A 77 8.84 -2.58 11.09
CA TYR A 77 9.41 -2.56 12.46
C TYR A 77 10.90 -2.23 12.46
N ALA A 78 11.60 -2.52 11.37
CA ALA A 78 13.03 -2.26 11.24
C ALA A 78 13.36 -0.81 10.90
N ALA A 79 12.39 -0.05 10.45
CA ALA A 79 12.60 1.33 10.00
C ALA A 79 12.66 2.34 11.13
#